data_b252a91366cdbafc0f35ace950d55f56
#
_entry.id   b252a91366cdbafc0f35ace950d55f56
#
_cell.length_a   1.000
_cell.length_b   1.000
_cell.length_c   1.000
_cell.angle_alpha   90.00
_cell.angle_beta   90.00
_cell.angle_gamma   90.00
#
_symmetry.space_group_name_H-M   'P 1'
#
loop_
_entity.id
_entity.type
_entity.pdbx_description
1 polymer ?
#
loop_
_entity_poly.entity_id
_entity_poly.type
_entity_poly.pdbx_seq_one_letter_code
_entity_poly.pdbx_strand_id
1 'polypeptide(L)'
;MIKIYSPSKGEKEMADWIENWLRERNIPFQSDHAGEAYGGNGRNIVAFVKGNTKERPLGFAAHMDQIEPCRNVNPVINGNIISTDKTTTLGGDDKAGISAIMEAVEDIIESGVPHRDIYLVFTCSEEISMMGTKHMDMSMLPCKELVVVDATGGAETLAYKAPAMEAIEITFKGKKAHAGIEPEKGINAIVVASKAISKMHIGRIDYETTSNIGHIEGGSATNIVTDEVTFTAEIRSHSMEKLAAEVAHMEQCCKEAVEEMGACYEMKHEMAYPVLSLEEDCELIQDTVNAMAEERITANKMIIGGGSDANVLAGHGYKSVILGCGMINVHTVEEALDTDETWKVTKVLRRLRGAE
;
A
#
# COMPACT_ATOMS: atom_id res chain seq x y z
N MET A 1 2.98 20.39 4.76
CA MET A 1 3.38 19.03 4.29
C MET A 1 3.27 18.85 2.79
N ILE A 2 2.14 19.10 2.14
CA ILE A 2 1.90 18.85 0.69
C ILE A 2 3.03 19.35 -0.24
N LYS A 3 3.69 20.48 0.09
CA LYS A 3 4.81 21.03 -0.70
C LYS A 3 6.18 20.36 -0.45
N ILE A 4 6.28 19.46 0.50
CA ILE A 4 7.52 18.70 0.75
C ILE A 4 7.61 17.60 -0.29
N TYR A 5 8.70 17.59 -1.06
CA TYR A 5 8.95 16.57 -2.07
C TYR A 5 9.36 15.26 -1.39
N SER A 6 8.54 14.24 -1.55
CA SER A 6 8.73 12.95 -0.90
C SER A 6 8.28 11.78 -1.80
N PRO A 7 8.91 11.58 -2.97
CA PRO A 7 8.60 10.39 -3.77
C PRO A 7 9.05 9.12 -3.05
N SER A 8 8.48 7.97 -3.38
CA SER A 8 9.00 6.68 -2.89
C SER A 8 10.51 6.58 -3.13
N LYS A 9 11.25 6.10 -2.14
CA LYS A 9 12.72 6.11 -2.02
C LYS A 9 13.37 7.49 -1.78
N GLY A 10 12.59 8.58 -1.78
CA GLY A 10 13.07 9.96 -1.67
C GLY A 10 12.51 10.74 -0.47
N GLU A 11 12.06 10.09 0.60
CA GLU A 11 11.24 10.66 1.68
C GLU A 11 12.05 11.40 2.75
N LYS A 12 13.37 11.53 2.60
CA LYS A 12 14.24 12.12 3.64
C LYS A 12 13.74 13.47 4.15
N GLU A 13 13.32 14.38 3.27
CA GLU A 13 12.87 15.72 3.68
C GLU A 13 11.59 15.65 4.52
N MET A 14 10.66 14.75 4.17
CA MET A 14 9.44 14.54 4.93
C MET A 14 9.74 13.93 6.30
N ALA A 15 10.59 12.90 6.34
CA ALA A 15 11.02 12.28 7.59
C ALA A 15 11.73 13.30 8.52
N ASP A 16 12.64 14.12 7.98
CA ASP A 16 13.30 15.20 8.73
C ASP A 16 12.29 16.20 9.28
N TRP A 17 11.25 16.55 8.52
CA TRP A 17 10.19 17.47 8.94
C TRP A 17 9.36 16.86 10.08
N ILE A 18 8.97 15.59 9.99
CA ILE A 18 8.23 14.86 11.03
C ILE A 18 9.05 14.77 12.32
N GLU A 19 10.32 14.37 12.22
CA GLU A 19 11.20 14.33 13.39
C GLU A 19 11.37 15.68 14.08
N ASN A 20 11.45 16.77 13.29
CA ASN A 20 11.50 18.11 13.88
C ASN A 20 10.19 18.47 14.61
N TRP A 21 9.04 18.13 14.03
CA TRP A 21 7.73 18.31 14.67
C TRP A 21 7.66 17.57 16.01
N LEU A 22 8.16 16.32 16.07
CA LEU A 22 8.23 15.51 17.28
C LEU A 22 9.17 16.11 18.33
N ARG A 23 10.36 16.58 17.92
CA ARG A 23 11.34 17.22 18.82
C ARG A 23 10.79 18.50 19.46
N GLU A 24 10.14 19.35 18.67
CA GLU A 24 9.53 20.60 19.16
C GLU A 24 8.47 20.35 20.26
N ARG A 25 7.81 19.20 20.21
CA ARG A 25 6.78 18.78 21.18
C ARG A 25 7.31 17.87 22.29
N ASN A 26 8.61 17.62 22.31
CA ASN A 26 9.27 16.70 23.24
C ASN A 26 8.67 15.28 23.22
N ILE A 27 8.20 14.81 22.07
CA ILE A 27 7.71 13.43 21.86
C ILE A 27 8.91 12.56 21.51
N PRO A 28 9.25 11.54 22.34
CA PRO A 28 10.34 10.63 22.04
C PRO A 28 10.00 9.77 20.83
N PHE A 29 11.00 9.49 19.99
CA PHE A 29 10.86 8.67 18.81
C PHE A 29 12.13 7.89 18.51
N GLN A 30 12.00 6.87 17.67
CA GLN A 30 13.09 6.11 17.06
C GLN A 30 12.87 6.10 15.54
N SER A 31 13.97 6.02 14.80
CA SER A 31 13.94 5.88 13.35
C SER A 31 14.88 4.73 12.95
N ASP A 32 14.46 3.96 11.94
CA ASP A 32 15.29 2.90 11.38
C ASP A 32 16.10 3.36 10.15
N HIS A 33 16.58 2.40 9.36
CA HIS A 33 17.31 2.61 8.12
C HIS A 33 16.70 1.81 6.96
N ALA A 34 15.38 1.59 6.99
CA ALA A 34 14.68 0.72 6.03
C ALA A 34 14.97 1.09 4.57
N GLY A 35 15.02 2.40 4.23
CA GLY A 35 15.29 2.88 2.88
C GLY A 35 16.61 2.38 2.28
N GLU A 36 17.65 2.19 3.10
CA GLU A 36 18.96 1.71 2.64
C GLU A 36 18.88 0.31 2.02
N ALA A 37 17.97 -0.55 2.50
CA ALA A 37 17.80 -1.92 2.03
C ALA A 37 17.39 -2.04 0.55
N TYR A 38 16.72 -1.01 0.03
CA TYR A 38 16.23 -0.98 -1.36
C TYR A 38 16.70 0.25 -2.15
N GLY A 39 17.76 0.94 -1.68
CA GLY A 39 18.40 2.06 -2.35
C GLY A 39 17.60 3.36 -2.26
N GLY A 40 16.81 3.53 -1.22
CA GLY A 40 16.12 4.77 -0.85
C GLY A 40 16.88 5.55 0.24
N ASN A 41 16.35 6.74 0.58
CA ASN A 41 16.86 7.60 1.64
C ASN A 41 15.82 7.85 2.75
N GLY A 42 14.63 7.22 2.64
CA GLY A 42 13.58 7.23 3.63
C GLY A 42 13.91 6.35 4.84
N ARG A 43 13.17 6.52 5.89
CA ARG A 43 13.23 5.73 7.11
C ARG A 43 11.87 5.69 7.77
N ASN A 44 11.53 4.59 8.44
CA ASN A 44 10.34 4.56 9.26
C ASN A 44 10.61 5.29 10.58
N ILE A 45 9.59 5.93 11.11
CA ILE A 45 9.63 6.66 12.38
C ILE A 45 8.56 6.08 13.30
N VAL A 46 8.93 5.70 14.51
CA VAL A 46 8.00 5.30 15.57
C VAL A 46 8.17 6.24 16.75
N ALA A 47 7.13 7.02 17.04
CA ALA A 47 7.10 7.92 18.18
C ALA A 47 6.18 7.37 19.28
N PHE A 48 6.41 7.78 20.51
CA PHE A 48 5.72 7.29 21.68
C PHE A 48 5.16 8.41 22.54
N VAL A 49 3.85 8.43 22.73
CA VAL A 49 3.15 9.31 23.66
C VAL A 49 2.72 8.50 24.87
N LYS A 50 3.36 8.77 26.02
CA LYS A 50 3.12 8.06 27.27
C LYS A 50 1.75 8.37 27.82
N GLY A 51 0.91 7.36 27.94
CA GLY A 51 -0.40 7.44 28.54
C GLY A 51 -0.38 7.38 30.06
N ASN A 52 -1.55 7.64 30.65
CA ASN A 52 -1.78 7.62 32.09
C ASN A 52 -2.93 6.65 32.50
N THR A 53 -3.48 5.88 31.54
CA THR A 53 -4.44 4.80 31.79
C THR A 53 -3.77 3.44 31.68
N LYS A 54 -4.51 2.37 32.02
CA LYS A 54 -4.03 0.98 31.94
C LYS A 54 -4.58 0.23 30.71
N GLU A 55 -5.19 0.97 29.82
CA GLU A 55 -5.69 0.38 28.59
C GLU A 55 -4.56 -0.14 27.71
N ARG A 56 -4.88 -1.09 26.83
CA ARG A 56 -3.88 -1.63 25.88
C ARG A 56 -3.37 -0.52 24.96
N PRO A 57 -2.06 -0.53 24.67
CA PRO A 57 -1.46 0.45 23.77
C PRO A 57 -2.06 0.36 22.36
N LEU A 58 -2.15 1.51 21.68
CA LEU A 58 -2.66 1.61 20.31
C LEU A 58 -1.67 2.39 19.45
N GLY A 59 -1.49 1.96 18.19
CA GLY A 59 -0.72 2.69 17.19
C GLY A 59 -1.62 3.40 16.18
N PHE A 60 -1.17 4.56 15.69
CA PHE A 60 -1.71 5.25 14.52
C PHE A 60 -0.64 5.28 13.44
N ALA A 61 -0.97 4.87 12.22
CA ALA A 61 -0.01 4.76 11.15
C ALA A 61 -0.47 5.48 9.88
N ALA A 62 0.50 6.06 9.15
CA ALA A 62 0.35 6.73 7.86
C ALA A 62 1.67 6.71 7.11
N HIS A 63 1.67 6.75 5.77
CA HIS A 63 2.90 6.75 5.00
C HIS A 63 3.33 8.15 4.55
N MET A 64 4.64 8.31 4.28
CA MET A 64 5.28 9.59 3.97
C MET A 64 5.49 9.84 2.48
N ASP A 65 5.54 8.78 1.70
CA ASP A 65 5.83 8.90 0.28
C ASP A 65 4.59 9.32 -0.54
N GLN A 66 4.83 9.71 -1.75
CA GLN A 66 3.84 10.25 -2.68
C GLN A 66 4.18 9.80 -4.09
N ILE A 67 3.18 9.39 -4.86
CA ILE A 67 3.31 8.99 -6.26
C ILE A 67 3.72 10.18 -7.14
N GLU A 68 4.68 9.92 -8.05
CA GLU A 68 5.08 10.89 -9.08
C GLU A 68 3.96 11.08 -10.16
N PRO A 69 3.83 12.29 -10.76
CA PRO A 69 4.68 13.47 -10.56
C PRO A 69 4.30 14.27 -9.30
N CYS A 70 5.23 14.50 -8.40
CA CYS A 70 4.98 15.13 -7.10
C CYS A 70 5.95 16.29 -6.76
N ARG A 71 6.68 16.79 -7.76
CA ARG A 71 7.63 17.91 -7.56
C ARG A 71 6.94 19.26 -7.76
N ASN A 72 7.18 20.20 -6.84
CA ASN A 72 6.63 21.56 -6.88
C ASN A 72 5.09 21.58 -6.87
N VAL A 73 4.47 20.79 -6.02
CA VAL A 73 3.01 20.76 -5.87
C VAL A 73 2.45 22.16 -5.63
N ASN A 74 1.49 22.55 -6.47
CA ASN A 74 0.77 23.82 -6.37
C ASN A 74 -0.67 23.57 -5.88
N PRO A 75 -0.94 23.63 -4.56
CA PRO A 75 -2.26 23.34 -4.02
C PRO A 75 -3.27 24.42 -4.42
N VAL A 76 -4.46 23.97 -4.83
CA VAL A 76 -5.64 24.79 -5.11
C VAL A 76 -6.71 24.49 -4.06
N ILE A 77 -7.11 25.50 -3.30
CA ILE A 77 -8.09 25.36 -2.22
C ILE A 77 -9.43 25.93 -2.69
N ASN A 78 -10.48 25.10 -2.65
CA ASN A 78 -11.83 25.50 -2.96
C ASN A 78 -12.80 25.01 -1.87
N GLY A 79 -13.10 25.88 -0.90
CA GLY A 79 -13.87 25.50 0.29
C GLY A 79 -13.09 24.47 1.12
N ASN A 80 -13.71 23.32 1.37
CA ASN A 80 -13.12 22.19 2.08
C ASN A 80 -12.33 21.21 1.17
N ILE A 81 -12.27 21.47 -0.13
CA ILE A 81 -11.52 20.63 -1.08
C ILE A 81 -10.17 21.25 -1.38
N ILE A 82 -9.12 20.46 -1.19
CA ILE A 82 -7.76 20.78 -1.65
C ILE A 82 -7.46 19.89 -2.84
N SER A 83 -7.00 20.47 -3.93
CA SER A 83 -6.54 19.79 -5.16
C SER A 83 -5.24 20.42 -5.65
N THR A 84 -4.82 20.10 -6.88
CA THR A 84 -3.68 20.75 -7.54
C THR A 84 -4.12 21.48 -8.81
N ASP A 85 -3.16 22.13 -9.46
CA ASP A 85 -3.32 22.68 -10.81
C ASP A 85 -3.26 21.59 -11.90
N LYS A 86 -3.29 20.30 -11.52
CA LYS A 86 -3.25 19.10 -12.36
C LYS A 86 -1.91 18.85 -13.06
N THR A 87 -0.85 19.50 -12.61
CA THR A 87 0.53 19.22 -13.09
C THR A 87 1.21 18.13 -12.25
N THR A 88 0.70 17.90 -11.03
CA THR A 88 1.21 16.90 -10.09
C THR A 88 0.05 16.17 -9.39
N THR A 89 0.35 15.04 -8.75
CA THR A 89 -0.49 14.51 -7.67
C THR A 89 -0.52 15.50 -6.51
N LEU A 90 -1.51 15.39 -5.62
CA LEU A 90 -1.62 16.26 -4.46
C LEU A 90 -0.72 15.79 -3.30
N GLY A 91 -0.64 14.46 -3.11
CA GLY A 91 -0.05 13.84 -1.93
C GLY A 91 -0.96 13.94 -0.71
N GLY A 92 -2.27 13.98 -0.93
CA GLY A 92 -3.28 13.71 0.08
C GLY A 92 -3.11 12.29 0.61
N ASP A 93 -2.77 11.39 -0.28
CA ASP A 93 -2.28 10.05 -0.05
C ASP A 93 -0.76 10.08 0.24
N ASP A 94 -0.26 9.91 1.49
CA ASP A 94 -1.10 9.83 2.71
C ASP A 94 -0.76 10.95 3.72
N LYS A 95 -0.41 12.14 3.22
CA LYS A 95 -0.16 13.31 4.09
C LYS A 95 -1.43 13.77 4.83
N ALA A 96 -2.60 13.34 4.37
CA ALA A 96 -3.86 13.53 5.08
C ALA A 96 -3.90 12.70 6.37
N GLY A 97 -3.55 11.41 6.30
CA GLY A 97 -3.40 10.55 7.46
C GLY A 97 -2.36 11.06 8.44
N ILE A 98 -1.18 11.47 7.95
CA ILE A 98 -0.15 12.11 8.80
C ILE A 98 -0.74 13.34 9.53
N SER A 99 -1.46 14.22 8.80
CA SER A 99 -2.07 15.43 9.40
C SER A 99 -3.10 15.08 10.45
N ALA A 100 -3.98 14.12 10.18
CA ALA A 100 -5.02 13.69 11.12
C ALA A 100 -4.42 13.10 12.40
N ILE A 101 -3.36 12.30 12.28
CA ILE A 101 -2.65 11.71 13.42
C ILE A 101 -1.97 12.79 14.26
N MET A 102 -1.23 13.69 13.61
CA MET A 102 -0.50 14.75 14.31
C MET A 102 -1.45 15.68 15.08
N GLU A 103 -2.53 16.12 14.44
CA GLU A 103 -3.54 17.00 15.06
C GLU A 103 -4.27 16.31 16.22
N ALA A 104 -4.64 15.02 16.04
CA ALA A 104 -5.29 14.27 17.11
C ALA A 104 -4.41 14.13 18.36
N VAL A 105 -3.13 13.87 18.15
CA VAL A 105 -2.16 13.68 19.25
C VAL A 105 -1.81 14.99 19.92
N GLU A 106 -1.62 16.06 19.15
CA GLU A 106 -1.37 17.40 19.70
C GLU A 106 -2.51 17.84 20.64
N ASP A 107 -3.75 17.65 20.19
CA ASP A 107 -4.94 17.96 20.96
C ASP A 107 -5.10 17.07 22.22
N ILE A 108 -4.74 15.77 22.16
CA ILE A 108 -4.70 14.89 23.34
C ILE A 108 -3.68 15.42 24.37
N ILE A 109 -2.49 15.78 23.92
CA ILE A 109 -1.41 16.28 24.80
C ILE A 109 -1.80 17.63 25.41
N GLU A 110 -2.29 18.58 24.61
CA GLU A 110 -2.66 19.93 25.07
C GLU A 110 -3.84 19.91 26.01
N SER A 111 -4.85 19.08 25.76
CA SER A 111 -6.02 18.96 26.64
C SER A 111 -5.70 18.28 27.97
N GLY A 112 -4.63 17.50 28.05
CA GLY A 112 -4.23 16.75 29.25
C GLY A 112 -5.24 15.70 29.69
N VAL A 113 -6.12 15.26 28.79
CA VAL A 113 -7.13 14.23 29.08
C VAL A 113 -6.46 12.87 29.32
N PRO A 114 -7.08 11.98 30.12
CA PRO A 114 -6.60 10.61 30.26
C PRO A 114 -6.53 9.90 28.91
N HIS A 115 -5.42 9.18 28.68
CA HIS A 115 -5.22 8.42 27.45
C HIS A 115 -4.35 7.20 27.67
N ARG A 116 -4.50 6.19 26.80
CA ARG A 116 -3.62 5.02 26.71
C ARG A 116 -2.23 5.39 26.19
N ASP A 117 -1.28 4.46 26.28
CA ASP A 117 -0.03 4.58 25.55
C ASP A 117 -0.33 4.61 24.03
N ILE A 118 0.16 5.63 23.32
CA ILE A 118 -0.08 5.83 21.88
C ILE A 118 1.25 5.77 21.14
N TYR A 119 1.30 5.02 20.06
CA TYR A 119 2.43 4.95 19.13
C TYR A 119 2.05 5.65 17.83
N LEU A 120 2.93 6.49 17.30
CA LEU A 120 2.79 7.11 15.98
C LEU A 120 3.77 6.44 15.04
N VAL A 121 3.27 5.91 13.94
CA VAL A 121 4.07 5.16 12.98
C VAL A 121 4.01 5.87 11.64
N PHE A 122 5.14 6.42 11.20
CA PHE A 122 5.24 7.04 9.89
C PHE A 122 6.19 6.20 9.03
N THR A 123 5.65 5.63 7.98
CA THR A 123 6.36 4.67 7.12
C THR A 123 6.85 5.33 5.85
N CYS A 124 7.85 4.75 5.21
CA CYS A 124 8.37 5.20 3.92
C CYS A 124 8.11 4.15 2.82
N SER A 125 8.04 4.60 1.57
CA SER A 125 7.95 3.75 0.38
C SER A 125 6.82 2.71 0.43
N GLU A 126 5.65 3.13 0.88
CA GLU A 126 4.42 2.34 0.86
C GLU A 126 3.99 2.05 -0.57
N GLU A 127 4.00 3.07 -1.42
CA GLU A 127 3.52 3.11 -2.80
C GLU A 127 4.29 2.20 -3.78
N ILE A 128 5.42 1.67 -3.34
CA ILE A 128 6.19 0.66 -4.07
C ILE A 128 6.15 -0.68 -3.35
N SER A 129 4.95 -1.12 -3.02
CA SER A 129 4.66 -2.40 -2.34
C SER A 129 5.15 -2.46 -0.90
N MET A 130 4.91 -1.40 -0.12
CA MET A 130 5.17 -1.31 1.34
C MET A 130 6.64 -1.62 1.70
N MET A 131 7.60 -1.17 0.86
CA MET A 131 9.02 -1.50 1.04
C MET A 131 9.56 -1.01 2.39
N GLY A 132 9.10 0.14 2.88
CA GLY A 132 9.49 0.65 4.19
C GLY A 132 9.07 -0.28 5.31
N THR A 133 7.81 -0.67 5.36
CA THR A 133 7.26 -1.54 6.41
C THR A 133 7.82 -2.96 6.33
N LYS A 134 8.11 -3.48 5.13
CA LYS A 134 8.80 -4.77 4.96
C LYS A 134 10.20 -4.81 5.58
N HIS A 135 10.89 -3.68 5.60
CA HIS A 135 12.25 -3.56 6.16
C HIS A 135 12.27 -2.84 7.51
N MET A 136 11.09 -2.61 8.11
CA MET A 136 10.97 -1.93 9.38
C MET A 136 11.58 -2.74 10.52
N ASP A 137 12.31 -2.06 11.40
CA ASP A 137 12.70 -2.65 12.69
C ASP A 137 11.47 -2.73 13.61
N MET A 138 10.80 -3.89 13.60
CA MET A 138 9.59 -4.15 14.38
C MET A 138 9.83 -4.08 15.90
N SER A 139 11.08 -4.03 16.37
CA SER A 139 11.39 -3.86 17.79
C SER A 139 11.05 -2.45 18.30
N MET A 140 10.97 -1.47 17.40
CA MET A 140 10.54 -0.11 17.72
C MET A 140 9.04 0.00 18.03
N LEU A 141 8.22 -0.99 17.62
CA LEU A 141 6.77 -0.98 17.71
C LEU A 141 6.24 -2.08 18.65
N PRO A 142 6.21 -1.84 19.96
CA PRO A 142 5.78 -2.84 20.93
C PRO A 142 4.24 -3.01 21.05
N CYS A 143 3.43 -2.02 20.64
CA CYS A 143 1.97 -2.20 20.55
C CYS A 143 1.63 -3.22 19.46
N LYS A 144 0.50 -3.92 19.60
CA LYS A 144 0.09 -4.97 18.66
C LYS A 144 -1.20 -4.65 17.91
N GLU A 145 -1.76 -3.48 18.15
CA GLU A 145 -2.97 -3.00 17.47
C GLU A 145 -2.71 -1.62 16.88
N LEU A 146 -3.12 -1.43 15.61
CA LEU A 146 -2.93 -0.18 14.89
C LEU A 146 -4.20 0.24 14.13
N VAL A 147 -4.34 1.54 13.99
CA VAL A 147 -5.26 2.17 13.04
C VAL A 147 -4.39 2.83 11.96
N VAL A 148 -4.45 2.29 10.76
CA VAL A 148 -3.77 2.84 9.58
C VAL A 148 -4.73 3.84 8.95
N VAL A 149 -4.31 5.07 8.71
CA VAL A 149 -5.18 6.14 8.20
C VAL A 149 -4.86 6.36 6.73
N ASP A 150 -5.22 5.39 5.89
CA ASP A 150 -4.72 5.25 4.51
C ASP A 150 -5.76 4.66 3.55
N ALA A 151 -7.06 4.80 3.83
CA ALA A 151 -8.07 4.41 2.87
C ALA A 151 -8.65 5.62 2.12
N THR A 152 -9.01 5.40 0.86
CA THR A 152 -9.80 6.36 0.09
C THR A 152 -11.22 6.48 0.65
N GLY A 153 -11.88 7.60 0.39
CA GLY A 153 -13.24 7.86 0.87
C GLY A 153 -13.26 8.63 2.19
N GLY A 154 -14.45 8.78 2.74
CA GLY A 154 -14.69 9.58 3.94
C GLY A 154 -14.42 8.84 5.24
N ALA A 155 -14.61 9.55 6.35
CA ALA A 155 -14.37 9.05 7.70
C ALA A 155 -15.27 7.86 8.11
N GLU A 156 -16.32 7.55 7.34
CA GLU A 156 -17.16 6.35 7.52
C GLU A 156 -16.46 5.06 7.08
N THR A 157 -15.40 5.16 6.26
CA THR A 157 -14.70 3.99 5.72
C THR A 157 -13.86 3.30 6.81
N LEU A 158 -14.15 2.03 7.04
CA LEU A 158 -13.44 1.15 7.97
C LEU A 158 -13.13 -0.18 7.27
N ALA A 159 -11.93 -0.31 6.70
CA ALA A 159 -11.50 -1.56 6.10
C ALA A 159 -10.82 -2.45 7.16
N TYR A 160 -11.18 -3.73 7.15
CA TYR A 160 -10.69 -4.74 8.11
C TYR A 160 -10.21 -6.03 7.43
N LYS A 161 -10.36 -6.10 6.11
CA LYS A 161 -9.80 -7.17 5.25
C LYS A 161 -9.25 -6.57 3.97
N ALA A 162 -8.05 -7.01 3.59
CA ALA A 162 -7.38 -6.69 2.34
C ALA A 162 -6.70 -7.95 1.78
N PRO A 163 -6.60 -8.12 0.44
CA PRO A 163 -6.05 -9.32 -0.16
C PRO A 163 -4.54 -9.43 0.05
N ALA A 164 -4.01 -10.65 -0.01
CA ALA A 164 -2.61 -10.87 -0.31
C ALA A 164 -2.34 -10.61 -1.79
N MET A 165 -1.09 -10.31 -2.15
CA MET A 165 -0.66 -10.16 -3.54
C MET A 165 0.59 -10.98 -3.81
N GLU A 166 0.56 -11.70 -4.91
CA GLU A 166 1.73 -12.36 -5.51
C GLU A 166 2.17 -11.56 -6.72
N ALA A 167 3.44 -11.14 -6.75
CA ALA A 167 4.09 -10.51 -7.90
C ALA A 167 4.77 -11.59 -8.74
N ILE A 168 4.60 -11.54 -10.06
CA ILE A 168 5.05 -12.58 -10.98
C ILE A 168 5.80 -11.95 -12.15
N GLU A 169 6.95 -12.54 -12.50
CA GLU A 169 7.71 -12.24 -13.70
C GLU A 169 7.91 -13.53 -14.49
N ILE A 170 7.52 -13.55 -15.78
CA ILE A 170 7.67 -14.71 -16.65
C ILE A 170 8.43 -14.31 -17.92
N THR A 171 9.54 -15.00 -18.20
CA THR A 171 10.34 -14.84 -19.40
C THR A 171 10.26 -16.10 -20.24
N PHE A 172 9.74 -15.99 -21.47
CA PHE A 172 9.77 -17.06 -22.49
C PHE A 172 11.00 -16.93 -23.37
N LYS A 173 11.68 -18.05 -23.59
CA LYS A 173 12.87 -18.15 -24.42
C LYS A 173 12.60 -19.09 -25.60
N GLY A 174 12.64 -18.53 -26.80
CA GLY A 174 12.52 -19.21 -28.06
C GLY A 174 13.85 -19.35 -28.79
N LYS A 175 13.84 -19.14 -30.12
CA LYS A 175 15.03 -19.25 -30.96
C LYS A 175 14.99 -18.24 -32.11
N LYS A 176 16.03 -17.44 -32.26
CA LYS A 176 16.19 -16.51 -33.40
C LYS A 176 16.29 -17.21 -34.72
N ALA A 177 15.68 -16.63 -35.75
CA ALA A 177 15.86 -16.97 -37.15
C ALA A 177 15.54 -15.78 -38.06
N HIS A 178 15.90 -15.81 -39.32
CA HIS A 178 15.47 -14.79 -40.28
C HIS A 178 14.03 -15.08 -40.73
N ALA A 179 13.11 -14.16 -40.41
CA ALA A 179 11.68 -14.39 -40.57
C ALA A 179 11.21 -14.64 -42.00
N GLY A 180 11.95 -14.17 -43.03
CA GLY A 180 11.62 -14.34 -44.42
C GLY A 180 12.45 -15.43 -45.16
N ILE A 181 13.51 -15.95 -44.55
CA ILE A 181 14.40 -16.93 -45.19
C ILE A 181 14.24 -18.33 -44.59
N GLU A 182 14.30 -18.43 -43.25
CA GLU A 182 14.30 -19.70 -42.52
C GLU A 182 13.45 -19.61 -41.24
N PRO A 183 12.19 -19.15 -41.32
CA PRO A 183 11.35 -18.99 -40.12
C PRO A 183 11.14 -20.30 -39.36
N GLU A 184 11.15 -21.47 -40.07
CA GLU A 184 11.00 -22.80 -39.51
C GLU A 184 12.17 -23.24 -38.61
N LYS A 185 13.32 -22.54 -38.67
CA LYS A 185 14.47 -22.79 -37.77
C LYS A 185 14.35 -22.02 -36.47
N GLY A 186 13.41 -21.07 -36.41
CA GLY A 186 13.13 -20.24 -35.24
C GLY A 186 12.01 -20.77 -34.37
N ILE A 187 11.92 -20.27 -33.15
CA ILE A 187 10.80 -20.46 -32.24
C ILE A 187 10.43 -19.04 -31.74
N ASN A 188 9.24 -18.60 -32.12
CA ASN A 188 8.81 -17.23 -31.81
C ASN A 188 8.28 -17.12 -30.35
N ALA A 189 9.05 -16.48 -29.46
CA ALA A 189 8.72 -16.30 -28.06
C ALA A 189 7.43 -15.49 -27.85
N ILE A 190 7.09 -14.54 -28.75
CA ILE A 190 5.82 -13.80 -28.68
C ILE A 190 4.65 -14.74 -28.88
N VAL A 191 4.75 -15.68 -29.82
CA VAL A 191 3.69 -16.66 -30.05
C VAL A 191 3.55 -17.62 -28.86
N VAL A 192 4.68 -18.05 -28.26
CA VAL A 192 4.67 -18.90 -27.06
C VAL A 192 3.97 -18.17 -25.90
N ALA A 193 4.38 -16.94 -25.62
CA ALA A 193 3.77 -16.12 -24.57
C ALA A 193 2.26 -15.90 -24.81
N SER A 194 1.86 -15.60 -26.06
CA SER A 194 0.46 -15.41 -26.43
C SER A 194 -0.39 -16.66 -26.17
N LYS A 195 0.16 -17.86 -26.46
CA LYS A 195 -0.52 -19.14 -26.18
C LYS A 195 -0.69 -19.38 -24.68
N ALA A 196 0.32 -19.08 -23.88
CA ALA A 196 0.24 -19.18 -22.43
C ALA A 196 -0.81 -18.19 -21.88
N ILE A 197 -0.70 -16.90 -22.22
CA ILE A 197 -1.60 -15.83 -21.76
C ILE A 197 -3.05 -16.14 -22.14
N SER A 198 -3.32 -16.67 -23.33
CA SER A 198 -4.68 -16.97 -23.78
C SER A 198 -5.40 -18.03 -22.95
N LYS A 199 -4.69 -18.79 -22.13
CA LYS A 199 -5.23 -19.81 -21.22
C LYS A 199 -5.28 -19.35 -19.77
N MET A 200 -4.58 -18.26 -19.43
CA MET A 200 -4.56 -17.70 -18.07
C MET A 200 -5.88 -17.03 -17.72
N HIS A 201 -6.25 -17.10 -16.46
CA HIS A 201 -7.38 -16.34 -15.94
C HIS A 201 -6.93 -14.90 -15.69
N ILE A 202 -7.49 -13.92 -16.42
CA ILE A 202 -7.13 -12.51 -16.31
C ILE A 202 -8.38 -11.68 -15.95
N GLY A 203 -8.19 -10.67 -15.11
CA GLY A 203 -9.25 -9.83 -14.59
C GLY A 203 -9.82 -10.36 -13.28
N ARG A 204 -11.12 -10.23 -13.09
CA ARG A 204 -11.82 -10.77 -11.91
C ARG A 204 -12.13 -12.25 -12.13
N ILE A 205 -11.46 -13.09 -11.36
CA ILE A 205 -11.60 -14.55 -11.42
C ILE A 205 -12.84 -14.98 -10.62
N ASP A 206 -12.97 -14.47 -9.40
CA ASP A 206 -14.16 -14.67 -8.56
C ASP A 206 -14.39 -13.45 -7.65
N TYR A 207 -15.25 -13.57 -6.64
CA TYR A 207 -15.62 -12.45 -5.76
C TYR A 207 -14.45 -11.90 -4.91
N GLU A 208 -13.39 -12.68 -4.72
CA GLU A 208 -12.26 -12.31 -3.85
C GLU A 208 -10.88 -12.46 -4.52
N THR A 209 -10.83 -12.90 -5.80
CA THR A 209 -9.59 -13.18 -6.52
C THR A 209 -9.54 -12.39 -7.83
N THR A 210 -8.43 -11.73 -8.07
CA THR A 210 -8.13 -11.00 -9.32
C THR A 210 -6.74 -11.33 -9.82
N SER A 211 -6.53 -11.19 -11.12
CA SER A 211 -5.24 -11.33 -11.78
C SER A 211 -5.09 -10.27 -12.87
N ASN A 212 -3.87 -9.80 -13.09
CA ASN A 212 -3.58 -8.82 -14.14
C ASN A 212 -2.19 -9.06 -14.72
N ILE A 213 -2.04 -8.86 -16.03
CA ILE A 213 -0.75 -8.71 -16.69
C ILE A 213 -0.59 -7.23 -16.99
N GLY A 214 0.33 -6.57 -16.28
CA GLY A 214 0.49 -5.12 -16.33
C GLY A 214 1.47 -4.66 -17.40
N HIS A 215 2.44 -5.49 -17.76
CA HIS A 215 3.48 -5.15 -18.73
C HIS A 215 3.92 -6.37 -19.52
N ILE A 216 4.24 -6.19 -20.80
CA ILE A 216 4.84 -7.19 -21.66
C ILE A 216 5.81 -6.52 -22.62
N GLU A 217 7.01 -7.09 -22.77
CA GLU A 217 8.02 -6.60 -23.70
C GLU A 217 8.76 -7.74 -24.39
N GLY A 218 9.26 -7.49 -25.60
CA GLY A 218 10.07 -8.46 -26.35
C GLY A 218 10.15 -8.15 -27.83
N GLY A 219 11.13 -8.76 -28.47
CA GLY A 219 11.42 -8.56 -29.89
C GLY A 219 12.32 -7.37 -30.16
N SER A 220 12.89 -7.31 -31.39
CA SER A 220 13.84 -6.26 -31.78
C SER A 220 13.56 -5.70 -33.19
N ALA A 221 13.15 -6.54 -34.15
CA ALA A 221 12.88 -6.15 -35.53
C ALA A 221 11.88 -7.09 -36.23
N THR A 222 11.13 -6.60 -37.18
CA THR A 222 10.07 -7.35 -37.88
C THR A 222 10.58 -8.50 -38.75
N ASN A 223 11.84 -8.47 -39.18
CA ASN A 223 12.47 -9.49 -39.99
C ASN A 223 13.24 -10.55 -39.16
N ILE A 224 13.11 -10.52 -37.82
CA ILE A 224 13.73 -11.49 -36.93
C ILE A 224 12.63 -12.23 -36.15
N VAL A 225 12.69 -13.55 -36.12
CA VAL A 225 11.87 -14.35 -35.18
C VAL A 225 12.32 -14.07 -33.78
N THR A 226 11.42 -13.55 -32.95
CA THR A 226 11.69 -13.11 -31.58
C THR A 226 12.04 -14.29 -30.69
N ASP A 227 13.17 -14.21 -30.00
CA ASP A 227 13.69 -15.28 -29.14
C ASP A 227 13.45 -15.06 -27.64
N GLU A 228 13.02 -13.87 -27.23
CA GLU A 228 12.75 -13.58 -25.83
C GLU A 228 11.57 -12.61 -25.66
N VAL A 229 10.68 -12.95 -24.72
CA VAL A 229 9.56 -12.10 -24.27
C VAL A 229 9.43 -12.23 -22.78
N THR A 230 9.34 -11.10 -22.08
CA THR A 230 9.07 -11.03 -20.64
C THR A 230 7.75 -10.31 -20.39
N PHE A 231 6.98 -10.79 -19.44
CA PHE A 231 5.86 -10.03 -18.89
C PHE A 231 5.84 -10.09 -17.37
N THR A 232 5.22 -9.05 -16.75
CA THR A 232 4.96 -9.00 -15.34
C THR A 232 3.47 -9.04 -15.07
N ALA A 233 3.09 -9.76 -14.03
CA ALA A 233 1.73 -9.98 -13.61
C ALA A 233 1.58 -9.88 -12.08
N GLU A 234 0.35 -9.69 -11.63
CA GLU A 234 -0.02 -9.81 -10.23
C GLU A 234 -1.25 -10.70 -10.07
N ILE A 235 -1.33 -11.38 -8.94
CA ILE A 235 -2.53 -12.08 -8.48
C ILE A 235 -2.85 -11.59 -7.09
N ARG A 236 -4.11 -11.23 -6.84
CA ARG A 236 -4.60 -10.83 -5.51
C ARG A 236 -5.72 -11.75 -5.08
N SER A 237 -5.69 -12.18 -3.81
CA SER A 237 -6.79 -12.96 -3.24
C SER A 237 -6.87 -12.78 -1.72
N HIS A 238 -8.10 -12.80 -1.20
CA HIS A 238 -8.36 -12.89 0.24
C HIS A 238 -8.18 -14.32 0.78
N SER A 239 -8.05 -15.32 -0.12
CA SER A 239 -7.79 -16.72 0.18
C SER A 239 -6.39 -17.11 -0.27
N MET A 240 -5.54 -17.50 0.68
CA MET A 240 -4.18 -17.99 0.37
C MET A 240 -4.20 -19.26 -0.47
N GLU A 241 -5.22 -20.12 -0.31
CA GLU A 241 -5.39 -21.32 -1.12
C GLU A 241 -5.66 -20.97 -2.58
N LYS A 242 -6.59 -20.05 -2.83
CA LYS A 242 -6.90 -19.57 -4.19
C LYS A 242 -5.73 -18.84 -4.82
N LEU A 243 -5.01 -18.01 -4.04
CA LEU A 243 -3.80 -17.33 -4.51
C LEU A 243 -2.78 -18.36 -5.04
N ALA A 244 -2.46 -19.38 -4.25
CA ALA A 244 -1.53 -20.43 -4.62
C ALA A 244 -2.04 -21.24 -5.83
N ALA A 245 -3.34 -21.51 -5.91
CA ALA A 245 -3.93 -22.21 -7.04
C ALA A 245 -3.79 -21.43 -8.35
N GLU A 246 -3.99 -20.11 -8.32
CA GLU A 246 -3.84 -19.27 -9.53
C GLU A 246 -2.37 -19.11 -9.95
N VAL A 247 -1.42 -19.03 -9.02
CA VAL A 247 0.03 -19.07 -9.34
C VAL A 247 0.36 -20.39 -10.05
N ALA A 248 -0.12 -21.52 -9.51
CA ALA A 248 0.09 -22.83 -10.12
C ALA A 248 -0.59 -22.95 -11.50
N HIS A 249 -1.78 -22.36 -11.68
CA HIS A 249 -2.47 -22.31 -12.96
C HIS A 249 -1.68 -21.51 -14.00
N MET A 250 -1.15 -20.33 -13.67
CA MET A 250 -0.29 -19.56 -14.57
C MET A 250 0.95 -20.36 -14.98
N GLU A 251 1.59 -21.02 -14.02
CA GLU A 251 2.75 -21.87 -14.30
C GLU A 251 2.41 -23.03 -15.24
N GLN A 252 1.24 -23.67 -15.06
CA GLN A 252 0.77 -24.75 -15.92
C GLN A 252 0.53 -24.25 -17.35
N CYS A 253 -0.06 -23.06 -17.53
CA CYS A 253 -0.25 -22.46 -18.86
C CYS A 253 1.09 -22.23 -19.57
N CYS A 254 2.13 -21.82 -18.81
CA CYS A 254 3.49 -21.67 -19.36
C CYS A 254 4.08 -23.02 -19.79
N LYS A 255 3.98 -24.06 -18.94
CA LYS A 255 4.45 -25.43 -19.25
C LYS A 255 3.84 -25.96 -20.54
N GLU A 256 2.52 -25.88 -20.67
CA GLU A 256 1.82 -26.33 -21.86
C GLU A 256 2.24 -25.60 -23.14
N ALA A 257 2.41 -24.27 -23.07
CA ALA A 257 2.81 -23.46 -24.20
C ALA A 257 4.24 -23.80 -24.69
N VAL A 258 5.20 -23.98 -23.76
CA VAL A 258 6.57 -24.30 -24.12
C VAL A 258 6.71 -25.75 -24.60
N GLU A 259 5.96 -26.71 -24.08
CA GLU A 259 5.91 -28.09 -24.55
C GLU A 259 5.38 -28.17 -26.00
N GLU A 260 4.30 -27.43 -26.33
CA GLU A 260 3.73 -27.37 -27.66
C GLU A 260 4.69 -26.79 -28.69
N MET A 261 5.46 -25.76 -28.31
CA MET A 261 6.28 -24.96 -29.23
C MET A 261 7.77 -25.34 -29.23
N GLY A 262 8.23 -26.19 -28.32
CA GLY A 262 9.64 -26.53 -28.15
C GLY A 262 10.49 -25.39 -27.60
N ALA A 263 9.88 -24.52 -26.77
CA ALA A 263 10.51 -23.36 -26.12
C ALA A 263 10.92 -23.66 -24.66
N CYS A 264 11.42 -22.67 -23.97
CA CYS A 264 11.64 -22.69 -22.51
C CYS A 264 10.98 -21.45 -21.85
N TYR A 265 10.79 -21.51 -20.53
CA TYR A 265 10.39 -20.35 -19.74
C TYR A 265 11.14 -20.32 -18.41
N GLU A 266 11.21 -19.13 -17.84
CA GLU A 266 11.63 -18.89 -16.47
C GLU A 266 10.49 -18.14 -15.79
N MET A 267 10.07 -18.57 -14.61
CA MET A 267 9.06 -17.90 -13.79
C MET A 267 9.66 -17.58 -12.43
N LYS A 268 9.57 -16.30 -12.05
CA LYS A 268 9.86 -15.83 -10.71
C LYS A 268 8.57 -15.30 -10.11
N HIS A 269 8.32 -15.62 -8.88
CA HIS A 269 7.20 -15.05 -8.14
C HIS A 269 7.58 -14.87 -6.67
N GLU A 270 6.96 -13.89 -6.05
CA GLU A 270 7.13 -13.61 -4.63
C GLU A 270 5.85 -13.01 -4.05
N MET A 271 5.57 -13.32 -2.80
CA MET A 271 4.49 -12.67 -2.07
C MET A 271 4.88 -11.23 -1.78
N ALA A 272 4.28 -10.30 -2.51
CA ALA A 272 4.53 -8.88 -2.32
C ALA A 272 4.03 -8.41 -0.94
N TYR A 273 2.87 -8.90 -0.50
CA TYR A 273 2.37 -8.70 0.86
C TYR A 273 1.33 -9.77 1.23
N PRO A 274 1.23 -10.12 2.53
CA PRO A 274 0.29 -11.13 3.01
C PRO A 274 -1.15 -10.58 3.10
N VAL A 275 -2.12 -11.46 3.41
CA VAL A 275 -3.51 -11.07 3.64
C VAL A 275 -3.66 -10.33 4.96
N LEU A 276 -4.43 -9.24 4.96
CA LEU A 276 -5.01 -8.66 6.16
C LEU A 276 -6.41 -9.25 6.35
N SER A 277 -6.68 -9.86 7.50
CA SER A 277 -8.01 -10.38 7.81
C SER A 277 -8.26 -10.35 9.32
N LEU A 278 -9.17 -9.50 9.74
CA LEU A 278 -9.67 -9.47 11.11
C LEU A 278 -11.08 -10.07 11.15
N GLU A 279 -11.41 -10.74 12.24
CA GLU A 279 -12.79 -11.16 12.52
C GLU A 279 -13.64 -9.93 12.92
N GLU A 280 -14.90 -9.90 12.52
CA GLU A 280 -15.77 -8.73 12.73
C GLU A 280 -16.04 -8.40 14.21
N ASP A 281 -15.87 -9.37 15.10
CA ASP A 281 -15.99 -9.23 16.55
C ASP A 281 -14.67 -8.84 17.24
N CYS A 282 -13.61 -8.58 16.46
CA CYS A 282 -12.33 -8.11 16.99
C CYS A 282 -12.51 -6.81 17.78
N GLU A 283 -11.93 -6.77 18.98
CA GLU A 283 -12.03 -5.60 19.88
C GLU A 283 -11.58 -4.29 19.22
N LEU A 284 -10.52 -4.32 18.40
CA LEU A 284 -10.05 -3.14 17.67
C LEU A 284 -11.11 -2.58 16.72
N ILE A 285 -11.86 -3.45 16.03
CA ILE A 285 -12.98 -3.05 15.17
C ILE A 285 -14.08 -2.42 16.01
N GLN A 286 -14.45 -3.05 17.13
CA GLN A 286 -15.51 -2.55 18.02
C GLN A 286 -15.13 -1.19 18.63
N ASP A 287 -13.90 -1.04 19.12
CA ASP A 287 -13.39 0.24 19.65
C ASP A 287 -13.46 1.33 18.58
N THR A 288 -13.05 1.01 17.33
CA THR A 288 -13.08 1.97 16.22
C THR A 288 -14.52 2.35 15.86
N VAL A 289 -15.43 1.37 15.76
CA VAL A 289 -16.86 1.62 15.50
C VAL A 289 -17.49 2.49 16.59
N ASN A 290 -17.16 2.23 17.87
CA ASN A 290 -17.65 3.02 18.99
C ASN A 290 -17.12 4.46 18.93
N ALA A 291 -15.82 4.65 18.65
CA ALA A 291 -15.22 5.97 18.49
C ALA A 291 -15.87 6.76 17.34
N MET A 292 -16.17 6.10 16.23
CA MET A 292 -16.90 6.70 15.10
C MET A 292 -18.34 7.08 15.51
N ALA A 293 -19.03 6.22 16.23
CA ALA A 293 -20.40 6.49 16.69
C ALA A 293 -20.48 7.69 17.66
N GLU A 294 -19.49 7.87 18.54
CA GLU A 294 -19.39 9.07 19.40
C GLU A 294 -19.29 10.38 18.60
N GLU A 295 -18.65 10.33 17.43
CA GLU A 295 -18.59 11.44 16.48
C GLU A 295 -19.77 11.49 15.49
N ARG A 296 -20.82 10.64 15.73
CA ARG A 296 -22.03 10.50 14.89
C ARG A 296 -21.73 10.03 13.48
N ILE A 297 -20.69 9.24 13.30
CA ILE A 297 -20.30 8.60 12.05
C ILE A 297 -20.78 7.15 12.11
N THR A 298 -21.53 6.73 11.12
CA THR A 298 -21.92 5.32 10.96
C THR A 298 -20.82 4.60 10.19
N ALA A 299 -20.14 3.66 10.84
CA ALA A 299 -19.05 2.91 10.20
C ALA A 299 -19.55 2.10 9.01
N ASN A 300 -18.90 2.27 7.87
CA ASN A 300 -19.03 1.43 6.69
C ASN A 300 -17.88 0.41 6.69
N LYS A 301 -18.14 -0.78 7.24
CA LYS A 301 -17.13 -1.85 7.31
C LYS A 301 -16.90 -2.45 5.92
N MET A 302 -15.67 -2.46 5.45
CA MET A 302 -15.32 -2.84 4.08
C MET A 302 -14.27 -3.94 4.02
N ILE A 303 -14.38 -4.73 2.95
CA ILE A 303 -13.35 -5.61 2.42
C ILE A 303 -12.80 -4.92 1.19
N ILE A 304 -11.53 -4.56 1.19
CA ILE A 304 -10.92 -3.78 0.10
C ILE A 304 -10.11 -4.67 -0.86
N GLY A 305 -9.89 -4.17 -2.08
CA GLY A 305 -9.13 -4.90 -3.12
C GLY A 305 -7.66 -4.48 -3.23
N GLY A 306 -7.25 -3.41 -2.52
CA GLY A 306 -5.87 -2.94 -2.44
C GLY A 306 -5.17 -3.45 -1.18
N GLY A 307 -3.85 -3.40 -1.15
CA GLY A 307 -3.05 -3.60 0.06
C GLY A 307 -2.59 -2.28 0.64
N SER A 308 -2.14 -2.29 1.89
CA SER A 308 -1.49 -1.17 2.58
C SER A 308 -0.47 -1.70 3.59
N ASP A 309 0.22 -0.84 4.30
CA ASP A 309 1.12 -1.22 5.39
C ASP A 309 0.46 -2.15 6.43
N ALA A 310 -0.87 -2.07 6.59
CA ALA A 310 -1.63 -2.98 7.43
C ALA A 310 -1.45 -4.46 7.05
N ASN A 311 -1.26 -4.76 5.75
CA ASN A 311 -1.01 -6.11 5.27
C ASN A 311 0.34 -6.65 5.76
N VAL A 312 1.40 -5.86 5.61
CA VAL A 312 2.74 -6.24 6.08
C VAL A 312 2.76 -6.39 7.60
N LEU A 313 2.16 -5.44 8.32
CA LEU A 313 1.99 -5.51 9.77
C LEU A 313 1.24 -6.78 10.20
N ALA A 314 0.18 -7.17 9.48
CA ALA A 314 -0.55 -8.43 9.75
C ALA A 314 0.35 -9.65 9.62
N GLY A 315 1.25 -9.69 8.63
CA GLY A 315 2.27 -10.74 8.49
C GLY A 315 3.24 -10.83 9.66
N HIS A 316 3.42 -9.75 10.41
CA HIS A 316 4.21 -9.70 11.65
C HIS A 316 3.37 -9.89 12.93
N GLY A 317 2.09 -10.30 12.78
CA GLY A 317 1.20 -10.61 13.90
C GLY A 317 0.57 -9.38 14.57
N TYR A 318 0.54 -8.25 13.89
CA TYR A 318 -0.21 -7.07 14.33
C TYR A 318 -1.66 -7.16 13.85
N LYS A 319 -2.57 -6.57 14.61
CA LYS A 319 -3.96 -6.34 14.20
C LYS A 319 -4.08 -4.90 13.71
N SER A 320 -4.58 -4.71 12.51
CA SER A 320 -4.73 -3.37 11.94
C SER A 320 -6.10 -3.20 11.28
N VAL A 321 -6.72 -2.05 11.49
CA VAL A 321 -7.84 -1.55 10.68
C VAL A 321 -7.36 -0.38 9.84
N ILE A 322 -8.03 -0.11 8.71
CA ILE A 322 -7.67 0.99 7.82
C ILE A 322 -8.85 1.95 7.75
N LEU A 323 -8.60 3.24 8.04
CA LEU A 323 -9.60 4.30 8.00
C LEU A 323 -9.46 5.16 6.75
N GLY A 324 -10.60 5.57 6.17
CA GLY A 324 -10.66 6.59 5.15
C GLY A 324 -10.41 7.98 5.74
N CYS A 325 -9.73 8.86 5.02
CA CYS A 325 -9.36 10.18 5.51
C CYS A 325 -9.70 11.34 4.56
N GLY A 326 -10.62 11.11 3.62
CA GLY A 326 -11.11 12.16 2.71
C GLY A 326 -10.35 12.22 1.38
N MET A 327 -9.52 11.24 1.07
CA MET A 327 -8.77 11.15 -0.18
C MET A 327 -9.68 10.78 -1.37
N ILE A 328 -9.50 11.45 -2.49
CA ILE A 328 -10.30 11.33 -3.71
C ILE A 328 -9.37 11.23 -4.90
N ASN A 329 -9.63 10.30 -5.83
CA ASN A 329 -8.86 10.09 -7.07
C ASN A 329 -7.35 9.96 -6.85
N VAL A 330 -6.94 9.26 -5.79
CA VAL A 330 -5.53 9.01 -5.47
C VAL A 330 -4.76 8.43 -6.67
N HIS A 331 -3.43 8.58 -6.69
CA HIS A 331 -2.54 8.11 -7.76
C HIS A 331 -2.75 8.79 -9.13
N THR A 332 -3.46 9.91 -9.17
CA THR A 332 -3.68 10.69 -10.40
C THR A 332 -3.43 12.19 -10.18
N VAL A 333 -3.27 12.94 -11.26
CA VAL A 333 -3.20 14.41 -11.20
C VAL A 333 -4.56 15.07 -10.87
N GLU A 334 -5.65 14.29 -10.83
CA GLU A 334 -6.98 14.70 -10.39
C GLU A 334 -7.18 14.48 -8.89
N GLU A 335 -6.13 14.10 -8.17
CA GLU A 335 -6.17 13.85 -6.74
C GLU A 335 -6.68 15.07 -5.98
N ALA A 336 -7.55 14.81 -5.02
CA ALA A 336 -8.11 15.83 -4.15
C ALA A 336 -8.30 15.31 -2.73
N LEU A 337 -8.42 16.21 -1.77
CA LEU A 337 -8.65 15.93 -0.36
C LEU A 337 -9.85 16.71 0.13
N ASP A 338 -10.79 16.02 0.78
CA ASP A 338 -11.86 16.64 1.56
C ASP A 338 -11.40 16.83 3.01
N THR A 339 -11.09 18.06 3.38
CA THR A 339 -10.58 18.39 4.72
C THR A 339 -11.63 18.23 5.81
N ASP A 340 -12.92 18.29 5.51
CA ASP A 340 -13.98 18.02 6.50
C ASP A 340 -13.97 16.54 6.88
N GLU A 341 -13.72 15.64 5.91
CA GLU A 341 -13.58 14.21 6.20
C GLU A 341 -12.29 13.93 6.99
N THR A 342 -11.16 14.56 6.63
CA THR A 342 -9.91 14.46 7.40
C THR A 342 -10.12 14.93 8.84
N TRP A 343 -10.84 16.03 9.04
CA TRP A 343 -11.16 16.53 10.38
C TRP A 343 -12.05 15.57 11.18
N LYS A 344 -13.00 14.90 10.53
CA LYS A 344 -13.82 13.86 11.19
C LYS A 344 -12.95 12.69 11.66
N VAL A 345 -12.01 12.22 10.85
CA VAL A 345 -11.06 11.16 11.23
C VAL A 345 -10.19 11.60 12.41
N THR A 346 -9.66 12.82 12.37
CA THR A 346 -8.93 13.40 13.52
C THR A 346 -9.72 13.26 14.83
N LYS A 347 -11.02 13.54 14.80
CA LYS A 347 -11.87 13.39 15.98
C LYS A 347 -12.05 11.93 16.39
N VAL A 348 -12.19 11.01 15.43
CA VAL A 348 -12.24 9.56 15.71
C VAL A 348 -10.95 9.08 16.38
N LEU A 349 -9.78 9.47 15.87
CA LEU A 349 -8.48 9.14 16.49
C LEU A 349 -8.38 9.66 17.93
N ARG A 350 -8.89 10.88 18.18
CA ARG A 350 -8.97 11.42 19.55
C ARG A 350 -9.84 10.58 20.48
N ARG A 351 -10.95 10.00 19.99
CA ARG A 351 -11.79 9.08 20.79
C ARG A 351 -11.06 7.77 21.10
N LEU A 352 -10.26 7.29 20.17
CA LEU A 352 -9.47 6.06 20.34
C LEU A 352 -8.34 6.18 21.37
N ARG A 353 -8.12 7.37 21.96
CA ARG A 353 -7.19 7.54 23.09
C ARG A 353 -7.51 6.66 24.31
N GLY A 354 -8.72 6.12 24.40
CA GLY A 354 -9.23 5.32 25.50
C GLY A 354 -10.41 5.99 26.21
N ALA A 355 -11.09 5.20 27.05
CA ALA A 355 -12.26 5.65 27.82
C ALA A 355 -11.89 6.70 28.87
N GLU A 356 -12.85 7.57 29.17
CA GLU A 356 -12.78 8.53 30.29
C GLU A 356 -12.80 7.81 31.64
#